data_b66f008a751ca0ff7ea95f1d1d883dbb
#
_entry.id   b66f008a751ca0ff7ea95f1d1d883dbb
#
_cell.length_a   1.000
_cell.length_b   1.000
_cell.length_c   1.000
_cell.angle_alpha   90.00
_cell.angle_beta   90.00
_cell.angle_gamma   90.00
#
_symmetry.space_group_name_H-M   'P 1'
#
loop_
_entity.id
_entity.type
_entity.pdbx_description
1 polymer ?
#
loop_
_entity_poly.entity_id
_entity_poly.type
_entity_poly.pdbx_seq_one_letter_code
_entity_poly.pdbx_strand_id
1 'polypeptide(L)'
;MLLERMLENALSLQAIPAPTGQEGPRAARLCDLLTEAGLDQIEHDDLGNLYGATAGSTHPIAVVSAHLDSVFPPTQNRPAERRGSRLIGPGIGDNALGLSALIELAYDLQAKPVHGCVWLVANVAEEGMGNLEGMRAVVERFRE
;
A
#
# COMPACT_ATOMS: atom_id res chain seq x y z
N MET A 1 12.60 10.28 -13.02
CA MET A 1 12.99 9.20 -12.09
C MET A 1 11.88 8.92 -11.08
N LEU A 2 11.52 9.81 -10.17
CA LEU A 2 10.44 9.59 -9.19
C LEU A 2 9.11 9.16 -9.84
N LEU A 3 8.61 9.94 -10.78
CA LEU A 3 7.33 9.67 -11.44
C LEU A 3 7.34 8.33 -12.21
N GLU A 4 8.40 8.01 -12.92
CA GLU A 4 8.45 6.74 -13.68
C GLU A 4 8.46 5.53 -12.74
N ARG A 5 9.25 5.56 -11.64
CA ARG A 5 9.22 4.49 -10.63
C ARG A 5 7.84 4.34 -9.99
N MET A 6 7.20 5.45 -9.65
CA MET A 6 5.84 5.45 -9.12
C MET A 6 4.84 4.80 -10.09
N LEU A 7 4.92 5.13 -11.38
CA LEU A 7 4.05 4.54 -12.41
C LEU A 7 4.32 3.05 -12.61
N GLU A 8 5.58 2.64 -12.64
CA GLU A 8 5.99 1.23 -12.76
C GLU A 8 5.51 0.41 -11.56
N ASN A 9 5.68 0.92 -10.34
CA ASN A 9 5.19 0.26 -9.13
C ASN A 9 3.65 0.15 -9.12
N ALA A 10 2.93 1.22 -9.50
CA ALA A 10 1.49 1.18 -9.61
C ALA A 10 1.01 0.12 -10.61
N LEU A 11 1.62 0.04 -11.80
CA LEU A 11 1.31 -0.96 -12.81
C LEU A 11 1.62 -2.39 -12.32
N SER A 12 2.76 -2.59 -11.65
CA SER A 12 3.16 -3.91 -11.15
C SER A 12 2.22 -4.41 -10.04
N LEU A 13 1.80 -3.54 -9.13
CA LEU A 13 0.85 -3.87 -8.07
C LEU A 13 -0.55 -4.11 -8.61
N GLN A 14 -1.01 -3.27 -9.54
CA GLN A 14 -2.31 -3.43 -10.18
C GLN A 14 -2.43 -4.76 -10.96
N ALA A 15 -1.35 -5.20 -11.60
CA ALA A 15 -1.35 -6.47 -12.34
C ALA A 15 -1.61 -7.70 -11.47
N ILE A 16 -1.38 -7.62 -10.15
CA ILE A 16 -1.66 -8.67 -9.18
C ILE A 16 -3.13 -8.57 -8.75
N PRO A 17 -4.00 -9.54 -9.08
CA PRO A 17 -5.38 -9.53 -8.60
C PRO A 17 -5.44 -9.53 -7.06
N ALA A 18 -6.29 -8.68 -6.51
CA ALA A 18 -6.49 -8.59 -5.06
C ALA A 18 -7.95 -8.25 -4.75
N PRO A 19 -8.90 -9.12 -5.08
CA PRO A 19 -10.27 -8.88 -4.63
C PRO A 19 -10.33 -8.94 -3.12
N THR A 20 -11.29 -8.22 -2.52
CA THR A 20 -11.50 -8.19 -1.06
C THR A 20 -11.48 -9.60 -0.46
N GLY A 21 -10.62 -9.81 0.55
CA GLY A 21 -10.37 -11.10 1.18
C GLY A 21 -9.31 -11.99 0.49
N GLN A 22 -8.66 -11.52 -0.58
CA GLN A 22 -7.61 -12.24 -1.30
C GLN A 22 -6.40 -11.34 -1.62
N GLU A 23 -6.05 -10.43 -0.73
CA GLU A 23 -5.03 -9.40 -0.91
C GLU A 23 -3.60 -9.92 -0.75
N GLY A 24 -3.43 -11.11 -0.17
CA GLY A 24 -2.12 -11.67 0.21
C GLY A 24 -1.02 -11.56 -0.85
N PRO A 25 -1.25 -11.96 -2.12
CA PRO A 25 -0.22 -11.85 -3.16
C PRO A 25 0.23 -10.40 -3.45
N ARG A 26 -0.70 -9.45 -3.43
CA ARG A 26 -0.39 -8.03 -3.61
C ARG A 26 0.34 -7.46 -2.40
N ALA A 27 -0.08 -7.86 -1.18
CA ALA A 27 0.60 -7.48 0.06
C ALA A 27 2.06 -7.99 0.09
N ALA A 28 2.30 -9.24 -0.34
CA ALA A 28 3.65 -9.78 -0.44
C ALA A 28 4.54 -8.96 -1.39
N ARG A 29 4.03 -8.61 -2.57
CA ARG A 29 4.79 -7.76 -3.51
C ARG A 29 5.06 -6.37 -2.95
N LEU A 30 4.09 -5.78 -2.26
CA LEU A 30 4.28 -4.48 -1.60
C LEU A 30 5.32 -4.56 -0.48
N CYS A 31 5.33 -5.64 0.30
CA CYS A 31 6.34 -5.89 1.33
C CYS A 31 7.75 -5.88 0.74
N ASP A 32 7.97 -6.57 -0.40
CA ASP A 32 9.25 -6.56 -1.11
C ASP A 32 9.65 -5.12 -1.50
N LEU A 33 8.73 -4.36 -2.09
CA LEU A 33 8.97 -2.99 -2.55
C LEU A 33 9.27 -2.03 -1.40
N LEU A 34 8.61 -2.16 -0.26
CA LEU A 34 8.89 -1.37 0.93
C LEU A 34 10.24 -1.75 1.56
N THR A 35 10.61 -3.03 1.52
CA THR A 35 11.95 -3.49 1.94
C THR A 35 13.03 -2.93 1.02
N GLU A 36 12.83 -2.96 -0.29
CA GLU A 36 13.72 -2.34 -1.28
C GLU A 36 13.86 -0.82 -1.05
N ALA A 37 12.80 -0.16 -0.57
CA ALA A 37 12.82 1.25 -0.20
C ALA A 37 13.53 1.54 1.14
N GLY A 38 13.97 0.50 1.86
CA GLY A 38 14.78 0.61 3.09
C GLY A 38 13.98 0.57 4.39
N LEU A 39 12.74 0.12 4.39
CA LEU A 39 12.02 -0.12 5.63
C LEU A 39 12.43 -1.50 6.20
N ASP A 40 12.99 -1.49 7.42
CA ASP A 40 13.47 -2.68 8.10
C ASP A 40 12.43 -3.32 9.03
N GLN A 41 11.44 -2.53 9.46
CA GLN A 41 10.38 -2.98 10.37
C GLN A 41 9.08 -3.10 9.59
N ILE A 42 8.86 -4.29 9.03
CA ILE A 42 7.63 -4.62 8.30
C ILE A 42 6.96 -5.80 8.98
N GLU A 43 5.68 -5.67 9.27
CA GLU A 43 4.89 -6.71 9.94
C GLU A 43 3.47 -6.80 9.37
N HIS A 44 2.80 -7.93 9.62
CA HIS A 44 1.40 -8.15 9.31
C HIS A 44 0.60 -8.36 10.60
N ASP A 45 -0.65 -7.90 10.60
CA ASP A 45 -1.61 -8.32 11.63
C ASP A 45 -2.40 -9.56 11.19
N ASP A 46 -3.25 -10.06 12.07
CA ASP A 46 -4.06 -11.26 11.84
C ASP A 46 -5.10 -11.09 10.71
N LEU A 47 -5.46 -9.86 10.36
CA LEU A 47 -6.34 -9.56 9.24
C LEU A 47 -5.59 -9.54 7.89
N GLY A 48 -4.26 -9.35 7.92
CA GLY A 48 -3.43 -9.22 6.74
C GLY A 48 -3.07 -7.78 6.38
N ASN A 49 -3.38 -6.81 7.22
CA ASN A 49 -2.83 -5.45 7.05
C ASN A 49 -1.30 -5.51 7.12
N LEU A 50 -0.64 -4.78 6.24
CA LEU A 50 0.81 -4.64 6.21
C LEU A 50 1.20 -3.29 6.83
N TYR A 51 2.11 -3.34 7.78
CA TYR A 51 2.63 -2.16 8.48
C TYR A 51 4.13 -2.04 8.26
N GLY A 52 4.59 -0.88 7.84
CA GLY A 52 6.00 -0.55 7.75
C GLY A 52 6.29 0.72 8.55
N ALA A 53 7.35 0.71 9.38
CA ALA A 53 7.71 1.84 10.21
C ALA A 53 9.07 2.41 9.83
N THR A 54 9.21 3.73 9.90
CA THR A 54 10.52 4.38 9.91
C THR A 54 11.17 4.21 11.29
N ALA A 55 12.51 4.30 11.34
CA ALA A 55 13.22 4.30 12.62
C ALA A 55 12.76 5.46 13.52
N GLY A 56 12.66 5.22 14.82
CA GLY A 56 12.30 6.25 15.78
C GLY A 56 11.52 5.76 16.99
N SER A 57 10.71 6.65 17.57
CA SER A 57 9.87 6.39 18.74
C SER A 57 8.76 5.38 18.44
N THR A 58 8.31 4.65 19.47
CA THR A 58 7.14 3.76 19.38
C THR A 58 5.83 4.50 19.14
N HIS A 59 5.75 5.79 19.48
CA HIS A 59 4.57 6.61 19.20
C HIS A 59 4.69 7.26 17.82
N PRO A 60 3.76 6.97 16.90
CA PRO A 60 3.79 7.56 15.57
C PRO A 60 3.45 9.05 15.61
N ILE A 61 4.19 9.83 14.84
CA ILE A 61 3.81 11.23 14.53
C ILE A 61 2.82 11.29 13.38
N ALA A 62 2.79 10.24 12.55
CA ALA A 62 1.85 10.08 11.46
C ALA A 62 1.67 8.60 11.10
N VAL A 63 0.45 8.28 10.67
CA VAL A 63 0.09 7.01 10.03
C VAL A 63 -0.48 7.35 8.66
N VAL A 64 0.15 6.83 7.60
CA VAL A 64 -0.28 7.05 6.21
C VAL A 64 -0.70 5.72 5.62
N SER A 65 -1.91 5.65 5.09
CA SER A 65 -2.47 4.39 4.61
C SER A 65 -2.99 4.44 3.17
N ALA A 66 -2.97 3.26 2.52
CA ALA A 66 -3.66 2.97 1.28
C ALA A 66 -4.19 1.54 1.36
N HIS A 67 -5.32 1.23 0.69
CA HIS A 67 -5.86 -0.12 0.74
C HIS A 67 -5.30 -1.01 -0.37
N LEU A 68 -5.24 -2.32 -0.05
CA LEU A 68 -4.71 -3.36 -0.93
C LEU A 68 -5.75 -3.91 -1.89
N ASP A 69 -7.00 -3.97 -1.45
CA ASP A 69 -8.05 -4.65 -2.19
C ASP A 69 -8.64 -3.82 -3.34
N SER A 70 -9.42 -4.49 -4.14
CA SER A 70 -10.11 -3.94 -5.30
C SER A 70 -11.44 -4.66 -5.48
N VAL A 71 -12.45 -3.93 -5.94
CA VAL A 71 -13.78 -4.49 -6.29
C VAL A 71 -13.76 -5.44 -7.48
N PHE A 72 -12.65 -5.50 -8.22
CA PHE A 72 -12.57 -6.31 -9.44
C PHE A 72 -12.21 -7.77 -9.13
N PRO A 73 -13.02 -8.75 -9.56
CA PRO A 73 -12.64 -10.15 -9.47
C PRO A 73 -11.43 -10.46 -10.37
N PRO A 74 -10.68 -11.55 -10.11
CA PRO A 74 -9.48 -11.89 -10.89
C PRO A 74 -9.73 -11.97 -12.40
N THR A 75 -10.91 -12.42 -12.82
CA THR A 75 -11.29 -12.52 -14.24
C THR A 75 -11.45 -11.16 -14.94
N GLN A 76 -11.61 -10.09 -14.19
CA GLN A 76 -11.73 -8.71 -14.70
C GLN A 76 -10.47 -7.88 -14.44
N ASN A 77 -9.50 -8.41 -13.70
CA ASN A 77 -8.24 -7.73 -13.40
C ASN A 77 -7.26 -7.86 -14.58
N ARG A 78 -7.55 -7.16 -15.67
CA ARG A 78 -6.60 -7.04 -16.78
C ARG A 78 -5.51 -6.01 -16.43
N PRO A 79 -4.25 -6.21 -16.91
CA PRO A 79 -3.19 -5.24 -16.70
C PRO A 79 -3.58 -3.84 -17.18
N ALA A 80 -3.25 -2.84 -16.40
CA ALA A 80 -3.43 -1.45 -16.81
C ALA A 80 -2.41 -1.05 -17.87
N GLU A 81 -2.80 -0.11 -18.73
CA GLU A 81 -1.99 0.38 -19.83
C GLU A 81 -1.69 1.87 -19.68
N ARG A 82 -0.49 2.26 -20.08
CA ARG A 82 -0.15 3.68 -20.23
C ARG A 82 -0.52 4.14 -21.65
N ARG A 83 -1.39 5.16 -21.74
CA ARG A 83 -1.78 5.81 -23.00
C ARG A 83 -1.49 7.30 -22.91
N GLY A 84 -0.31 7.70 -23.40
CA GLY A 84 0.17 9.08 -23.27
C GLY A 84 0.39 9.47 -21.80
N SER A 85 -0.35 10.45 -21.32
CA SER A 85 -0.31 10.94 -19.93
C SER A 85 -1.30 10.24 -18.98
N ARG A 86 -1.99 9.18 -19.43
CA ARG A 86 -3.00 8.47 -18.65
C ARG A 86 -2.60 7.02 -18.40
N LEU A 87 -2.93 6.51 -17.20
CA LEU A 87 -2.99 5.09 -16.89
C LEU A 87 -4.45 4.64 -16.94
N ILE A 88 -4.73 3.54 -17.63
CA ILE A 88 -6.10 3.03 -17.81
C ILE A 88 -6.12 1.55 -17.47
N GLY A 89 -6.88 1.18 -16.45
CA GLY A 89 -7.06 -0.19 -16.03
C GLY A 89 -7.88 -0.30 -14.74
N PRO A 90 -8.41 -1.50 -14.44
CA PRO A 90 -9.20 -1.73 -13.23
C PRO A 90 -8.32 -1.56 -11.98
N GLY A 91 -8.80 -0.78 -10.98
CA GLY A 91 -8.10 -0.60 -9.72
C GLY A 91 -6.78 0.18 -9.79
N ILE A 92 -6.44 0.82 -10.92
CA ILE A 92 -5.19 1.60 -11.03
C ILE A 92 -5.23 2.88 -10.19
N GLY A 93 -6.35 3.61 -10.24
CA GLY A 93 -6.56 4.79 -9.41
C GLY A 93 -7.01 4.45 -8.00
N ASP A 94 -7.68 3.31 -7.85
CA ASP A 94 -8.28 2.82 -6.62
C ASP A 94 -7.91 1.34 -6.38
N ASN A 95 -6.76 1.00 -5.71
CA ASN A 95 -5.91 1.99 -5.09
C ASN A 95 -4.41 1.70 -5.36
N ALA A 96 -4.05 1.07 -6.50
CA ALA A 96 -2.67 0.72 -6.80
C ALA A 96 -1.74 1.96 -6.85
N LEU A 97 -2.27 3.11 -7.28
CA LEU A 97 -1.53 4.36 -7.28
C LEU A 97 -1.27 4.86 -5.84
N GLY A 98 -2.22 4.72 -4.92
CA GLY A 98 -2.04 5.02 -3.51
C GLY A 98 -0.97 4.13 -2.86
N LEU A 99 -0.99 2.81 -3.14
CA LEU A 99 0.05 1.89 -2.69
C LEU A 99 1.43 2.28 -3.23
N SER A 100 1.52 2.68 -4.49
CA SER A 100 2.77 3.16 -5.07
C SER A 100 3.25 4.46 -4.42
N ALA A 101 2.33 5.34 -4.01
CA ALA A 101 2.68 6.55 -3.28
C ALA A 101 3.27 6.24 -1.88
N LEU A 102 2.83 5.17 -1.21
CA LEU A 102 3.46 4.71 0.04
C LEU A 102 4.91 4.30 -0.18
N ILE A 103 5.22 3.62 -1.29
CA ILE A 103 6.59 3.22 -1.63
C ILE A 103 7.48 4.46 -1.85
N GLU A 104 6.99 5.45 -2.59
CA GLU A 104 7.74 6.69 -2.83
C GLU A 104 7.95 7.46 -1.52
N LEU A 105 6.94 7.50 -0.65
CA LEU A 105 7.06 8.10 0.67
C LEU A 105 8.11 7.38 1.54
N ALA A 106 8.20 6.04 1.46
CA ALA A 106 9.25 5.28 2.13
C ALA A 106 10.64 5.72 1.67
N TYR A 107 10.87 5.81 0.35
CA TYR A 107 12.15 6.32 -0.19
C TYR A 107 12.47 7.73 0.29
N ASP A 108 11.49 8.63 0.29
CA ASP A 108 11.69 10.01 0.71
C ASP A 108 12.01 10.11 2.21
N LEU A 109 11.34 9.33 3.05
CA LEU A 109 11.58 9.29 4.50
C LEU A 109 12.93 8.67 4.85
N GLN A 110 13.41 7.70 4.06
CA GLN A 110 14.78 7.17 4.21
C GLN A 110 15.85 8.18 3.77
N ALA A 111 15.61 8.88 2.68
CA ALA A 111 16.54 9.90 2.18
C ALA A 111 16.58 11.16 3.06
N LYS A 112 15.46 11.50 3.69
CA LYS A 112 15.27 12.69 4.54
C LYS A 112 14.53 12.31 5.82
N PRO A 113 15.22 11.68 6.79
CA PRO A 113 14.60 11.26 8.03
C PRO A 113 13.92 12.41 8.77
N VAL A 114 12.73 12.16 9.28
CA VAL A 114 12.00 13.09 10.14
C VAL A 114 12.20 12.76 11.61
N HIS A 115 12.01 13.74 12.48
CA HIS A 115 12.01 13.48 13.91
C HIS A 115 10.71 12.81 14.33
N GLY A 116 10.80 11.56 14.75
CA GLY A 116 9.66 10.71 15.13
C GLY A 116 9.45 9.55 14.18
N CYS A 117 8.46 8.72 14.48
CA CYS A 117 8.13 7.54 13.71
C CYS A 117 6.96 7.82 12.77
N VAL A 118 7.10 7.43 11.51
CA VAL A 118 5.99 7.41 10.53
C VAL A 118 5.66 5.96 10.21
N TRP A 119 4.38 5.60 10.31
CA TRP A 119 3.88 4.30 9.90
C TRP A 119 3.25 4.40 8.52
N LEU A 120 3.67 3.51 7.61
CA LEU A 120 3.10 3.30 6.30
C LEU A 120 2.28 2.02 6.35
N VAL A 121 0.99 2.13 6.07
CA VAL A 121 0.06 1.01 6.25
C VAL A 121 -0.65 0.69 4.94
N ALA A 122 -0.61 -0.59 4.56
CA ALA A 122 -1.48 -1.09 3.50
C ALA A 122 -2.58 -1.95 4.13
N ASN A 123 -3.79 -1.41 4.16
CA ASN A 123 -4.92 -2.07 4.80
C ASN A 123 -5.68 -2.96 3.83
N VAL A 124 -6.24 -4.05 4.36
CA VAL A 124 -7.11 -5.00 3.64
C VAL A 124 -8.60 -4.65 3.83
N ALA A 125 -9.47 -5.28 3.04
CA ALA A 125 -10.91 -5.26 3.20
C ALA A 125 -11.51 -3.85 3.38
N GLU A 126 -11.06 -2.92 2.53
CA GLU A 126 -11.62 -1.57 2.47
C GLU A 126 -12.95 -1.57 1.74
N GLU A 127 -12.98 -2.27 0.61
CA GLU A 127 -14.05 -2.24 -0.39
C GLU A 127 -15.27 -3.09 -0.01
N GLY A 128 -16.43 -2.64 -0.46
CA GLY A 128 -17.67 -3.41 -0.49
C GLY A 128 -18.00 -4.14 0.82
N MET A 129 -18.03 -5.47 0.76
CA MET A 129 -18.37 -6.32 1.91
C MET A 129 -17.29 -6.34 3.00
N GLY A 130 -16.06 -5.91 2.68
CA GLY A 130 -14.97 -5.71 3.64
C GLY A 130 -15.27 -4.62 4.65
N ASN A 131 -16.05 -3.61 4.24
CA ASN A 131 -16.61 -2.59 5.12
C ASN A 131 -15.57 -1.92 6.02
N LEU A 132 -14.41 -1.57 5.45
CA LEU A 132 -13.29 -0.90 6.15
C LEU A 132 -12.71 -1.73 7.31
N GLU A 133 -12.83 -3.06 7.31
CA GLU A 133 -12.40 -3.90 8.43
C GLU A 133 -10.92 -3.70 8.77
N GLY A 134 -10.05 -3.72 7.75
CA GLY A 134 -8.63 -3.47 7.92
C GLY A 134 -8.33 -2.09 8.47
N MET A 135 -9.00 -1.05 7.95
CA MET A 135 -8.80 0.32 8.44
C MET A 135 -9.28 0.50 9.88
N ARG A 136 -10.37 -0.16 10.28
CA ARG A 136 -10.83 -0.14 11.68
C ARG A 136 -9.78 -0.74 12.63
N ALA A 137 -9.14 -1.84 12.22
CA ALA A 137 -8.05 -2.43 12.99
C ALA A 137 -6.83 -1.48 13.07
N VAL A 138 -6.50 -0.78 11.99
CA VAL A 138 -5.44 0.26 11.99
C VAL A 138 -5.77 1.37 12.98
N VAL A 139 -6.99 1.90 12.95
CA VAL A 139 -7.43 2.95 13.88
C VAL A 139 -7.36 2.45 15.33
N GLU A 140 -7.82 1.23 15.62
CA GLU A 140 -7.78 0.68 16.97
C GLU A 140 -6.34 0.46 17.46
N ARG A 141 -5.43 0.02 16.60
CA ARG A 141 -4.01 -0.16 16.92
C ARG A 141 -3.32 1.14 17.35
N PHE A 142 -3.65 2.25 16.70
CA PHE A 142 -3.02 3.56 16.95
C PHE A 142 -3.89 4.50 17.81
N ARG A 143 -4.98 3.98 18.35
CA ARG A 143 -5.85 4.73 19.27
C ARG A 143 -5.19 4.82 20.65
N GLU A 144 -4.93 6.04 21.10
CA GLU A 144 -4.52 6.34 22.49
C GLU A 144 -5.75 6.51 23.41
#